data_4e06d8f2495bc0461d37a947a64a7d0d
#
_entry.id   4e06d8f2495bc0461d37a947a64a7d0d
#
_cell.length_a   1.000
_cell.length_b   1.000
_cell.length_c   1.000
_cell.angle_alpha   90.00
_cell.angle_beta   90.00
_cell.angle_gamma   90.00
#
_symmetry.space_group_name_H-M   'P 1'
#
loop_
_entity.id
_entity.type
_entity.pdbx_description
1 polymer ?
#
loop_
_entity_poly.entity_id
_entity_poly.type
_entity_poly.pdbx_seq_one_letter_code
_entity_poly.pdbx_strand_id
1 'polypeptide(L)'
;MPVPAPSADARAVVTGASQNIGEALAIELAARGHHLIITARREDVLRALAGRLTQQYGVTVEVRPVDLADPAERAKLCDELAVRNISILCANAGTATFGPVATLDPAAEKAQVQLNVLGVHDLALAVLPGMVEREAGGILISGSAAGNSPIPNNATYAATKAFVNTFSESLRGELKRAGVHVTLLAPGPVRETLPDAHEQSLVERLIPDFLWISTEYTAKLSLDGLERNKMRVVPGVTSKAMSVASGYTPRSIVTPIVGAVYKKLGGG
;
A
#
# COMPACT_ATOMS: atom_id res chain seq x y z
N MET A 1 -23.12 -1.68 -2.17
CA MET A 1 -23.28 -1.86 -0.70
C MET A 1 -22.06 -1.23 -0.03
N PRO A 2 -22.12 -0.81 1.23
CA PRO A 2 -20.95 -0.31 1.94
C PRO A 2 -19.95 -1.44 2.20
N VAL A 3 -18.68 -1.08 2.49
CA VAL A 3 -17.70 -2.03 3.03
C VAL A 3 -18.29 -2.72 4.27
N PRO A 4 -18.07 -4.04 4.47
CA PRO A 4 -18.64 -4.77 5.61
C PRO A 4 -18.31 -4.08 6.95
N ALA A 5 -19.32 -3.96 7.81
CA ALA A 5 -19.12 -3.53 9.18
C ALA A 5 -18.25 -4.55 9.95
N PRO A 6 -17.57 -4.13 11.03
CA PRO A 6 -16.83 -5.05 11.90
C PRO A 6 -17.74 -6.18 12.41
N SER A 7 -17.23 -7.42 12.38
CA SER A 7 -17.90 -8.58 12.95
C SER A 7 -16.90 -9.53 13.60
N ALA A 8 -17.34 -10.35 14.54
CA ALA A 8 -16.47 -11.23 15.34
C ALA A 8 -15.76 -12.30 14.49
N ASP A 9 -16.42 -12.74 13.41
CA ASP A 9 -15.93 -13.79 12.49
C ASP A 9 -15.12 -13.25 11.31
N ALA A 10 -15.19 -11.95 11.03
CA ALA A 10 -14.47 -11.34 9.93
C ALA A 10 -13.12 -10.76 10.34
N ARG A 11 -12.20 -10.67 9.38
CA ARG A 11 -10.86 -10.08 9.56
C ARG A 11 -10.58 -9.04 8.50
N ALA A 12 -9.96 -7.95 8.92
CA ALA A 12 -9.29 -7.03 8.01
C ALA A 12 -7.79 -7.39 7.97
N VAL A 13 -7.26 -7.57 6.77
CA VAL A 13 -5.84 -7.91 6.55
C VAL A 13 -5.06 -6.67 6.22
N VAL A 14 -3.93 -6.44 6.90
CA VAL A 14 -3.02 -5.32 6.59
C VAL A 14 -1.61 -5.87 6.35
N THR A 15 -1.09 -5.67 5.14
CA THR A 15 0.27 -6.06 4.81
C THR A 15 1.25 -4.89 4.97
N GLY A 16 2.49 -5.18 5.39
CA GLY A 16 3.47 -4.14 5.71
C GLY A 16 3.10 -3.34 6.96
N ALA A 17 2.42 -3.98 7.92
CA ALA A 17 1.86 -3.33 9.11
C ALA A 17 2.90 -2.93 10.16
N SER A 18 4.18 -3.22 9.97
CA SER A 18 5.21 -2.96 10.98
C SER A 18 5.74 -1.52 11.00
N GLN A 19 5.28 -0.64 10.12
CA GLN A 19 5.71 0.77 10.05
C GLN A 19 4.85 1.61 9.10
N ASN A 20 5.00 2.93 9.19
CA ASN A 20 4.48 3.92 8.24
C ASN A 20 2.96 3.73 7.95
N ILE A 21 2.55 3.85 6.69
CA ILE A 21 1.15 3.75 6.25
C ILE A 21 0.50 2.44 6.71
N GLY A 22 1.24 1.32 6.70
CA GLY A 22 0.71 0.02 7.12
C GLY A 22 0.35 -0.03 8.60
N GLU A 23 1.19 0.50 9.47
CA GLU A 23 0.88 0.64 10.90
C GLU A 23 -0.33 1.56 11.11
N ALA A 24 -0.34 2.72 10.45
CA ALA A 24 -1.45 3.66 10.55
C ALA A 24 -2.78 3.08 10.05
N LEU A 25 -2.77 2.26 8.98
CA LEU A 25 -3.95 1.53 8.50
C LEU A 25 -4.44 0.51 9.54
N ALA A 26 -3.53 -0.23 10.18
CA ALA A 26 -3.89 -1.18 11.23
C ALA A 26 -4.50 -0.47 12.44
N ILE A 27 -3.94 0.66 12.88
CA ILE A 27 -4.47 1.49 13.97
C ILE A 27 -5.88 2.00 13.62
N GLU A 28 -6.06 2.58 12.44
CA GLU A 28 -7.35 3.16 12.03
C GLU A 28 -8.44 2.08 11.87
N LEU A 29 -8.11 0.89 11.34
CA LEU A 29 -9.04 -0.24 11.27
C LEU A 29 -9.42 -0.77 12.66
N ALA A 30 -8.45 -0.89 13.58
CA ALA A 30 -8.71 -1.26 14.95
C ALA A 30 -9.62 -0.24 15.66
N ALA A 31 -9.37 1.07 15.46
CA ALA A 31 -10.20 2.15 15.99
C ALA A 31 -11.65 2.12 15.44
N ARG A 32 -11.85 1.60 14.23
CA ARG A 32 -13.18 1.34 13.63
C ARG A 32 -13.79 0.03 14.12
N GLY A 33 -13.13 -0.73 15.00
CA GLY A 33 -13.62 -1.97 15.60
C GLY A 33 -13.37 -3.25 14.79
N HIS A 34 -12.59 -3.21 13.71
CA HIS A 34 -12.26 -4.41 12.95
C HIS A 34 -11.27 -5.29 13.69
N HIS A 35 -11.51 -6.60 13.70
CA HIS A 35 -10.52 -7.61 14.06
C HIS A 35 -9.52 -7.77 12.92
N LEU A 36 -8.23 -7.95 13.22
CA LEU A 36 -7.15 -7.82 12.25
C LEU A 36 -6.35 -9.11 12.06
N ILE A 37 -5.81 -9.26 10.86
CA ILE A 37 -4.59 -10.03 10.57
C ILE A 37 -3.56 -9.02 10.10
N ILE A 38 -2.43 -8.92 10.81
CA ILE A 38 -1.33 -8.03 10.44
C ILE A 38 -0.10 -8.84 10.01
N THR A 39 0.51 -8.47 8.89
CA THR A 39 1.66 -9.18 8.36
C THR A 39 2.79 -8.23 7.93
N ALA A 40 4.00 -8.63 8.26
CA ALA A 40 5.29 -8.09 7.84
C ALA A 40 6.39 -9.07 8.26
N ARG A 41 7.67 -8.75 7.96
CA ARG A 41 8.80 -9.62 8.32
C ARG A 41 9.19 -9.54 9.80
N ARG A 42 9.03 -8.36 10.45
CA ARG A 42 9.46 -8.11 11.83
C ARG A 42 8.39 -8.55 12.81
N GLU A 43 8.54 -9.77 13.34
CA GLU A 43 7.57 -10.39 14.24
C GLU A 43 7.43 -9.64 15.56
N ASP A 44 8.54 -9.23 16.15
CA ASP A 44 8.60 -8.49 17.42
C ASP A 44 7.81 -7.17 17.33
N VAL A 45 7.98 -6.42 16.25
CA VAL A 45 7.24 -5.16 16.00
C VAL A 45 5.74 -5.43 15.81
N LEU A 46 5.39 -6.49 15.06
CA LEU A 46 3.99 -6.87 14.87
C LEU A 46 3.33 -7.30 16.18
N ARG A 47 4.03 -8.05 17.04
CA ARG A 47 3.51 -8.47 18.34
C ARG A 47 3.30 -7.28 19.29
N ALA A 48 4.25 -6.34 19.31
CA ALA A 48 4.11 -5.09 20.07
C ALA A 48 2.90 -4.27 19.58
N LEU A 49 2.73 -4.11 18.28
CA LEU A 49 1.57 -3.44 17.68
C LEU A 49 0.27 -4.17 18.05
N ALA A 50 0.21 -5.48 17.90
CA ALA A 50 -0.97 -6.29 18.23
C ALA A 50 -1.40 -6.10 19.69
N GLY A 51 -0.44 -6.13 20.64
CA GLY A 51 -0.69 -5.89 22.05
C GLY A 51 -1.30 -4.50 22.31
N ARG A 52 -0.72 -3.46 21.71
CA ARG A 52 -1.24 -2.08 21.81
C ARG A 52 -2.67 -1.97 21.26
N LEU A 53 -2.93 -2.51 20.08
CA LEU A 53 -4.26 -2.43 19.45
C LEU A 53 -5.32 -3.19 20.22
N THR A 54 -4.99 -4.40 20.72
CA THR A 54 -5.90 -5.19 21.55
C THR A 54 -6.22 -4.47 22.86
N GLN A 55 -5.21 -3.92 23.53
CA GLN A 55 -5.41 -3.17 24.79
C GLN A 55 -6.24 -1.90 24.59
N GLN A 56 -5.98 -1.16 23.52
CA GLN A 56 -6.58 0.17 23.30
C GLN A 56 -8.00 0.09 22.73
N TYR A 57 -8.25 -0.86 21.82
CA TYR A 57 -9.51 -0.91 21.06
C TYR A 57 -10.35 -2.16 21.33
N GLY A 58 -9.86 -3.11 22.13
CA GLY A 58 -10.60 -4.35 22.43
C GLY A 58 -10.76 -5.32 21.26
N VAL A 59 -10.00 -5.14 20.18
CA VAL A 59 -10.07 -5.99 18.99
C VAL A 59 -9.10 -7.15 19.07
N THR A 60 -9.41 -8.25 18.36
CA THR A 60 -8.48 -9.37 18.18
C THR A 60 -7.51 -9.03 17.06
N VAL A 61 -6.20 -9.21 17.31
CA VAL A 61 -5.16 -8.98 16.32
C VAL A 61 -4.29 -10.24 16.18
N GLU A 62 -4.36 -10.86 15.02
CA GLU A 62 -3.58 -12.03 14.65
C GLU A 62 -2.31 -11.58 13.92
N VAL A 63 -1.15 -12.09 14.37
CA VAL A 63 0.16 -11.77 13.79
C VAL A 63 0.59 -12.89 12.85
N ARG A 64 0.95 -12.52 11.62
CA ARG A 64 1.51 -13.42 10.60
C ARG A 64 2.84 -12.87 10.10
N PRO A 65 3.98 -13.29 10.70
CA PRO A 65 5.30 -12.90 10.20
C PRO A 65 5.53 -13.62 8.86
N VAL A 66 5.59 -12.85 7.77
CA VAL A 66 5.73 -13.38 6.41
C VAL A 66 6.59 -12.44 5.58
N ASP A 67 7.54 -12.97 4.82
CA ASP A 67 8.16 -12.26 3.71
C ASP A 67 7.34 -12.47 2.43
N LEU A 68 6.54 -11.48 2.08
CA LEU A 68 5.72 -11.53 0.86
C LEU A 68 6.54 -11.52 -0.44
N ALA A 69 7.85 -11.25 -0.39
CA ALA A 69 8.75 -11.43 -1.53
C ALA A 69 9.14 -12.90 -1.73
N ASP A 70 9.03 -13.74 -0.69
CA ASP A 70 9.21 -15.18 -0.81
C ASP A 70 7.93 -15.83 -1.36
N PRO A 71 8.00 -16.52 -2.53
CA PRO A 71 6.81 -17.14 -3.13
C PRO A 71 6.16 -18.25 -2.28
N ALA A 72 6.96 -19.01 -1.52
CA ALA A 72 6.43 -20.12 -0.72
C ALA A 72 5.74 -19.62 0.55
N GLU A 73 6.32 -18.61 1.22
CA GLU A 73 5.68 -17.98 2.37
C GLU A 73 4.39 -17.26 1.96
N ARG A 74 4.44 -16.52 0.84
CA ARG A 74 3.28 -15.83 0.27
C ARG A 74 2.15 -16.81 -0.08
N ALA A 75 2.46 -17.94 -0.72
CA ALA A 75 1.47 -18.95 -1.06
C ALA A 75 0.76 -19.49 0.18
N LYS A 76 1.49 -19.83 1.26
CA LYS A 76 0.91 -20.28 2.52
C LYS A 76 -0.06 -19.27 3.12
N LEU A 77 0.29 -17.98 3.10
CA LEU A 77 -0.60 -16.94 3.57
C LEU A 77 -1.85 -16.83 2.67
N CYS A 78 -1.69 -16.88 1.35
CA CYS A 78 -2.82 -16.88 0.42
C CYS A 78 -3.79 -18.04 0.66
N ASP A 79 -3.27 -19.26 0.86
CA ASP A 79 -4.07 -20.44 1.15
C ASP A 79 -4.85 -20.27 2.47
N GLU A 80 -4.22 -19.72 3.51
CA GLU A 80 -4.90 -19.39 4.78
C GLU A 80 -6.02 -18.39 4.56
N LEU A 81 -5.76 -17.29 3.84
CA LEU A 81 -6.73 -16.22 3.65
C LEU A 81 -7.90 -16.63 2.76
N ALA A 82 -7.68 -17.52 1.79
CA ALA A 82 -8.70 -17.98 0.84
C ALA A 82 -9.89 -18.68 1.52
N VAL A 83 -9.65 -19.33 2.66
CA VAL A 83 -10.68 -20.10 3.41
C VAL A 83 -11.27 -19.30 4.59
N ARG A 84 -10.89 -18.04 4.77
CA ARG A 84 -11.33 -17.18 5.88
C ARG A 84 -12.29 -16.10 5.44
N ASN A 85 -13.10 -15.61 6.36
CA ASN A 85 -13.96 -14.45 6.15
C ASN A 85 -13.11 -13.16 6.21
N ILE A 86 -12.54 -12.77 5.06
CA ILE A 86 -11.80 -11.51 4.94
C ILE A 86 -12.75 -10.41 4.47
N SER A 87 -13.01 -9.43 5.34
CA SER A 87 -13.88 -8.29 5.05
C SER A 87 -13.15 -7.16 4.32
N ILE A 88 -11.87 -6.93 4.68
CA ILE A 88 -11.03 -5.89 4.08
C ILE A 88 -9.63 -6.46 3.84
N LEU A 89 -9.06 -6.15 2.66
CA LEU A 89 -7.64 -6.35 2.37
C LEU A 89 -6.98 -5.00 2.12
N CYS A 90 -6.01 -4.62 2.97
CA CYS A 90 -5.09 -3.52 2.73
C CYS A 90 -3.76 -4.09 2.20
N ALA A 91 -3.64 -4.24 0.88
CA ALA A 91 -2.43 -4.66 0.19
C ALA A 91 -1.45 -3.47 0.13
N ASN A 92 -0.71 -3.25 1.24
CA ASN A 92 0.11 -2.08 1.43
C ASN A 92 1.62 -2.36 1.39
N ALA A 93 2.07 -3.58 1.70
CA ALA A 93 3.50 -3.93 1.68
C ALA A 93 4.16 -3.54 0.36
N GLY A 94 5.34 -2.94 0.44
CA GLY A 94 6.11 -2.52 -0.72
C GLY A 94 7.48 -2.01 -0.34
N THR A 95 8.39 -2.02 -1.31
CA THR A 95 9.75 -1.49 -1.20
C THR A 95 10.14 -0.75 -2.47
N ALA A 96 11.19 0.04 -2.39
CA ALA A 96 11.77 0.76 -3.52
C ALA A 96 13.29 0.68 -3.49
N THR A 97 13.89 0.54 -4.66
CA THR A 97 15.33 0.67 -4.91
C THR A 97 15.57 1.94 -5.71
N PHE A 98 16.69 2.59 -5.49
CA PHE A 98 17.05 3.84 -6.16
C PHE A 98 18.43 3.72 -6.79
N GLY A 99 18.54 4.10 -8.05
CA GLY A 99 19.78 4.07 -8.82
C GLY A 99 19.56 3.53 -10.24
N PRO A 100 20.60 3.60 -11.10
CA PRO A 100 20.54 3.00 -12.43
C PRO A 100 20.41 1.47 -12.33
N VAL A 101 19.42 0.88 -13.02
CA VAL A 101 19.15 -0.58 -12.96
C VAL A 101 20.41 -1.42 -13.27
N ALA A 102 21.29 -0.91 -14.15
CA ALA A 102 22.53 -1.59 -14.51
C ALA A 102 23.51 -1.76 -13.32
N THR A 103 23.35 -0.99 -12.25
CA THR A 103 24.25 -1.00 -11.08
C THR A 103 23.58 -1.49 -9.80
N LEU A 104 22.26 -1.72 -9.84
CA LEU A 104 21.51 -2.25 -8.70
C LEU A 104 21.71 -3.76 -8.54
N ASP A 105 21.55 -4.26 -7.32
CA ASP A 105 21.56 -5.69 -7.05
C ASP A 105 20.36 -6.38 -7.74
N PRO A 106 20.62 -7.34 -8.66
CA PRO A 106 19.55 -8.05 -9.37
C PRO A 106 18.61 -8.82 -8.43
N ALA A 107 19.08 -9.28 -7.28
CA ALA A 107 18.26 -9.99 -6.31
C ALA A 107 17.26 -9.03 -5.63
N ALA A 108 17.71 -7.83 -5.23
CA ALA A 108 16.86 -6.79 -4.68
C ALA A 108 15.79 -6.31 -5.69
N GLU A 109 16.18 -6.16 -6.97
CA GLU A 109 15.24 -5.80 -8.05
C GLU A 109 14.16 -6.86 -8.23
N LYS A 110 14.51 -8.14 -8.24
CA LYS A 110 13.55 -9.25 -8.32
C LYS A 110 12.64 -9.30 -7.09
N ALA A 111 13.22 -9.17 -5.88
CA ALA A 111 12.46 -9.15 -4.64
C ALA A 111 11.44 -7.99 -4.61
N GLN A 112 11.81 -6.83 -5.15
CA GLN A 112 10.89 -5.69 -5.31
C GLN A 112 9.70 -6.03 -6.22
N VAL A 113 9.92 -6.71 -7.34
CA VAL A 113 8.83 -7.15 -8.23
C VAL A 113 7.95 -8.20 -7.53
N GLN A 114 8.56 -9.18 -6.85
CA GLN A 114 7.85 -10.20 -6.08
C GLN A 114 6.94 -9.55 -5.03
N LEU A 115 7.46 -8.61 -4.26
CA LEU A 115 6.70 -7.95 -3.21
C LEU A 115 5.62 -7.00 -3.77
N ASN A 116 6.03 -6.07 -4.63
CA ASN A 116 5.16 -4.97 -5.05
C ASN A 116 4.09 -5.39 -6.07
N VAL A 117 4.35 -6.43 -6.87
CA VAL A 117 3.45 -6.90 -7.93
C VAL A 117 2.77 -8.20 -7.50
N LEU A 118 3.54 -9.27 -7.34
CA LEU A 118 2.98 -10.59 -7.06
C LEU A 118 2.37 -10.66 -5.66
N GLY A 119 2.97 -9.98 -4.67
CA GLY A 119 2.39 -9.88 -3.33
C GLY A 119 0.98 -9.27 -3.33
N VAL A 120 0.78 -8.20 -4.10
CA VAL A 120 -0.55 -7.55 -4.21
C VAL A 120 -1.52 -8.42 -5.01
N HIS A 121 -1.06 -8.96 -6.15
CA HIS A 121 -1.88 -9.74 -7.06
C HIS A 121 -2.37 -11.03 -6.42
N ASP A 122 -1.46 -11.83 -5.85
CA ASP A 122 -1.79 -13.14 -5.27
C ASP A 122 -2.73 -13.01 -4.05
N LEU A 123 -2.49 -12.00 -3.19
CA LEU A 123 -3.38 -11.73 -2.07
C LEU A 123 -4.78 -11.28 -2.52
N ALA A 124 -4.87 -10.46 -3.56
CA ALA A 124 -6.17 -10.08 -4.12
C ALA A 124 -6.90 -11.33 -4.66
N LEU A 125 -6.23 -12.17 -5.44
CA LEU A 125 -6.81 -13.41 -5.95
C LEU A 125 -7.27 -14.36 -4.86
N ALA A 126 -6.53 -14.43 -3.73
CA ALA A 126 -6.89 -15.29 -2.61
C ALA A 126 -8.20 -14.88 -1.91
N VAL A 127 -8.44 -13.58 -1.74
CA VAL A 127 -9.61 -13.10 -0.97
C VAL A 127 -10.84 -12.81 -1.84
N LEU A 128 -10.65 -12.57 -3.13
CA LEU A 128 -11.71 -12.17 -4.06
C LEU A 128 -12.85 -13.17 -4.17
N PRO A 129 -12.63 -14.50 -4.32
CA PRO A 129 -13.73 -15.45 -4.46
C PRO A 129 -14.71 -15.36 -3.30
N GLY A 130 -14.21 -15.37 -2.06
CA GLY A 130 -15.06 -15.27 -0.87
C GLY A 130 -15.75 -13.92 -0.74
N MET A 131 -15.12 -12.80 -1.13
CA MET A 131 -15.76 -11.48 -1.15
C MET A 131 -16.90 -11.40 -2.19
N VAL A 132 -16.68 -11.97 -3.38
CA VAL A 132 -17.69 -12.01 -4.46
C VAL A 132 -18.86 -12.90 -4.07
N GLU A 133 -18.60 -14.07 -3.50
CA GLU A 133 -19.64 -14.99 -3.02
C GLU A 133 -20.56 -14.34 -1.97
N ARG A 134 -19.99 -13.56 -1.05
CA ARG A 134 -20.73 -12.83 -0.02
C ARG A 134 -21.32 -11.51 -0.50
N GLU A 135 -21.03 -11.10 -1.73
CA GLU A 135 -21.38 -9.79 -2.30
C GLU A 135 -20.93 -8.62 -1.39
N ALA A 136 -19.85 -8.80 -0.65
CA ALA A 136 -19.38 -7.86 0.38
C ALA A 136 -17.87 -7.95 0.57
N GLY A 137 -17.17 -6.84 0.45
CA GLY A 137 -15.73 -6.77 0.68
C GLY A 137 -15.14 -5.41 0.36
N GLY A 138 -13.90 -5.19 0.82
CA GLY A 138 -13.13 -3.99 0.52
C GLY A 138 -11.67 -4.32 0.24
N ILE A 139 -11.11 -3.81 -0.87
CA ILE A 139 -9.70 -3.96 -1.21
C ILE A 139 -9.09 -2.57 -1.37
N LEU A 140 -8.15 -2.24 -0.49
CA LEU A 140 -7.31 -1.06 -0.59
C LEU A 140 -5.93 -1.48 -1.10
N ILE A 141 -5.52 -0.94 -2.25
CA ILE A 141 -4.21 -1.23 -2.85
C ILE A 141 -3.33 0.00 -2.75
N SER A 142 -2.17 -0.14 -2.12
CA SER A 142 -1.17 0.92 -2.01
C SER A 142 -0.31 1.01 -3.28
N GLY A 143 -0.76 1.82 -4.22
CA GLY A 143 0.00 2.22 -5.38
C GLY A 143 0.99 3.36 -5.07
N SER A 144 1.18 4.24 -6.03
CA SER A 144 1.99 5.46 -5.90
C SER A 144 1.73 6.42 -7.06
N ALA A 145 1.93 7.72 -6.84
CA ALA A 145 2.05 8.69 -7.92
C ALA A 145 3.19 8.34 -8.90
N ALA A 146 4.24 7.65 -8.42
CA ALA A 146 5.35 7.14 -9.24
C ALA A 146 4.90 6.19 -10.37
N GLY A 147 3.77 5.50 -10.21
CA GLY A 147 3.22 4.63 -11.24
C GLY A 147 2.55 5.36 -12.42
N ASN A 148 2.46 6.68 -12.39
CA ASN A 148 1.80 7.45 -13.46
C ASN A 148 2.78 7.83 -14.60
N SER A 149 4.09 7.80 -14.36
CA SER A 149 5.10 8.26 -15.32
C SER A 149 6.39 7.45 -15.25
N PRO A 150 7.17 7.35 -16.34
CA PRO A 150 8.50 6.78 -16.29
C PRO A 150 9.42 7.58 -15.36
N ILE A 151 10.18 6.89 -14.51
CA ILE A 151 11.12 7.51 -13.58
C ILE A 151 12.51 6.89 -13.78
N PRO A 152 13.44 7.54 -14.49
CA PRO A 152 14.84 7.13 -14.55
C PRO A 152 15.46 7.02 -13.15
N ASN A 153 16.35 6.07 -12.92
CA ASN A 153 16.94 5.73 -11.63
C ASN A 153 15.95 5.19 -10.56
N ASN A 154 14.72 4.85 -10.98
CA ASN A 154 13.73 4.18 -10.15
C ASN A 154 12.80 3.35 -11.03
N ALA A 155 13.32 2.78 -12.10
CA ALA A 155 12.56 2.19 -13.20
C ALA A 155 11.69 1.01 -12.73
N THR A 156 12.27 0.07 -11.98
CA THR A 156 11.55 -1.11 -11.49
C THR A 156 10.42 -0.70 -10.54
N TYR A 157 10.68 0.20 -9.61
CA TYR A 157 9.63 0.70 -8.70
C TYR A 157 8.49 1.36 -9.47
N ALA A 158 8.80 2.29 -10.38
CA ALA A 158 7.79 2.97 -11.18
C ALA A 158 6.94 1.96 -11.99
N ALA A 159 7.59 0.95 -12.59
CA ALA A 159 6.90 -0.11 -13.32
C ALA A 159 6.00 -0.97 -12.41
N THR A 160 6.47 -1.35 -11.21
CA THR A 160 5.65 -2.09 -10.24
C THR A 160 4.43 -1.28 -9.80
N LYS A 161 4.59 0.02 -9.56
CA LYS A 161 3.50 0.90 -9.18
C LYS A 161 2.54 1.21 -10.34
N ALA A 162 3.03 1.23 -11.58
CA ALA A 162 2.16 1.32 -12.76
C ALA A 162 1.27 0.07 -12.89
N PHE A 163 1.84 -1.13 -12.66
CA PHE A 163 1.07 -2.37 -12.65
C PHE A 163 -0.06 -2.30 -11.62
N VAL A 164 0.24 -2.03 -10.36
CA VAL A 164 -0.79 -2.06 -9.30
C VAL A 164 -1.80 -0.92 -9.42
N ASN A 165 -1.41 0.24 -9.95
CA ASN A 165 -2.34 1.34 -10.24
C ASN A 165 -3.38 0.88 -11.28
N THR A 166 -2.91 0.34 -12.41
CA THR A 166 -3.79 -0.13 -13.50
C THR A 166 -4.62 -1.33 -13.06
N PHE A 167 -4.00 -2.30 -12.36
CA PHE A 167 -4.70 -3.47 -11.83
C PHE A 167 -5.85 -3.08 -10.90
N SER A 168 -5.59 -2.18 -9.95
CA SER A 168 -6.61 -1.72 -9.00
C SER A 168 -7.81 -1.07 -9.68
N GLU A 169 -7.55 -0.19 -10.66
CA GLU A 169 -8.60 0.53 -11.37
C GLU A 169 -9.41 -0.39 -12.29
N SER A 170 -8.76 -1.36 -12.95
CA SER A 170 -9.40 -2.38 -13.78
C SER A 170 -10.26 -3.30 -12.91
N LEU A 171 -9.70 -3.84 -11.83
CA LEU A 171 -10.39 -4.73 -10.90
C LEU A 171 -11.65 -4.08 -10.32
N ARG A 172 -11.58 -2.78 -9.99
CA ARG A 172 -12.74 -2.02 -9.54
C ARG A 172 -13.87 -2.02 -10.61
N GLY A 173 -13.49 -1.88 -11.87
CA GLY A 173 -14.46 -1.93 -12.98
C GLY A 173 -15.18 -3.28 -13.06
N GLU A 174 -14.44 -4.38 -12.92
CA GLU A 174 -14.97 -5.76 -12.97
C GLU A 174 -15.91 -6.03 -11.78
N LEU A 175 -15.55 -5.54 -10.58
CA LEU A 175 -16.28 -5.82 -9.34
C LEU A 175 -17.44 -4.84 -9.05
N LYS A 176 -17.73 -3.91 -9.96
CA LYS A 176 -18.76 -2.88 -9.76
C LYS A 176 -20.13 -3.42 -9.35
N ARG A 177 -20.48 -4.64 -9.81
CA ARG A 177 -21.77 -5.30 -9.52
C ARG A 177 -21.64 -6.42 -8.48
N ALA A 178 -20.45 -6.73 -8.02
CA ALA A 178 -20.18 -7.82 -7.09
C ALA A 178 -20.22 -7.40 -5.60
N GLY A 179 -20.63 -6.17 -5.29
CA GLY A 179 -20.67 -5.68 -3.91
C GLY A 179 -19.29 -5.46 -3.27
N VAL A 180 -18.20 -5.59 -4.03
CA VAL A 180 -16.82 -5.44 -3.53
C VAL A 180 -16.27 -4.07 -3.93
N HIS A 181 -15.83 -3.29 -2.95
CA HIS A 181 -15.18 -2.01 -3.16
C HIS A 181 -13.69 -2.18 -3.44
N VAL A 182 -13.16 -1.49 -4.44
CA VAL A 182 -11.71 -1.44 -4.69
C VAL A 182 -11.28 0.01 -4.79
N THR A 183 -10.28 0.38 -3.98
CA THR A 183 -9.73 1.73 -3.94
C THR A 183 -8.21 1.69 -4.08
N LEU A 184 -7.70 2.46 -5.02
CA LEU A 184 -6.28 2.73 -5.17
C LEU A 184 -5.87 3.88 -4.24
N LEU A 185 -4.94 3.64 -3.33
CA LEU A 185 -4.19 4.68 -2.65
C LEU A 185 -2.96 5.02 -3.50
N ALA A 186 -2.89 6.23 -4.03
CA ALA A 186 -1.75 6.70 -4.83
C ALA A 186 -1.12 7.94 -4.18
N PRO A 187 -0.38 7.78 -3.08
CA PRO A 187 0.18 8.89 -2.33
C PRO A 187 1.36 9.52 -3.07
N GLY A 188 1.59 10.80 -2.76
CA GLY A 188 2.87 11.46 -2.91
C GLY A 188 3.79 11.13 -1.72
N PRO A 189 4.69 12.06 -1.35
CA PRO A 189 5.56 11.88 -0.18
C PRO A 189 4.74 11.77 1.12
N VAL A 190 4.97 10.69 1.88
CA VAL A 190 4.33 10.44 3.18
C VAL A 190 5.40 10.15 4.21
N ARG A 191 5.30 10.77 5.38
CA ARG A 191 6.18 10.53 6.53
C ARG A 191 5.39 10.43 7.83
N GLU A 192 5.98 9.81 8.82
CA GLU A 192 5.50 9.89 10.20
C GLU A 192 5.58 11.33 10.72
N THR A 193 4.69 11.70 11.63
CA THR A 193 4.48 13.10 12.04
C THR A 193 5.65 13.71 12.81
N LEU A 194 6.60 12.89 13.29
CA LEU A 194 7.79 13.34 14.03
C LEU A 194 9.02 12.46 13.68
N PRO A 195 9.83 12.82 12.69
CA PRO A 195 11.19 12.31 12.65
C PRO A 195 12.07 13.17 13.56
N ASP A 196 12.83 12.55 14.47
CA ASP A 196 13.97 13.21 15.07
C ASP A 196 14.89 13.72 13.95
N ALA A 197 15.31 14.98 14.05
CA ALA A 197 16.01 15.70 13.00
C ALA A 197 17.37 15.09 12.57
N HIS A 198 17.79 13.98 13.20
CA HIS A 198 19.08 13.32 12.96
C HIS A 198 19.06 12.14 11.99
N GLU A 199 17.90 11.62 11.59
CA GLU A 199 17.81 10.44 10.70
C GLU A 199 17.11 10.73 9.35
N GLN A 200 17.08 11.97 8.90
CA GLN A 200 16.48 12.29 7.60
C GLN A 200 17.27 11.66 6.44
N SER A 201 16.63 10.79 5.70
CA SER A 201 17.16 10.24 4.45
C SER A 201 17.45 11.35 3.44
N LEU A 202 18.34 11.11 2.46
CA LEU A 202 18.59 12.07 1.38
C LEU A 202 17.30 12.48 0.63
N VAL A 203 16.34 11.56 0.54
CA VAL A 203 15.01 11.80 -0.05
C VAL A 203 14.24 12.86 0.75
N GLU A 204 14.25 12.76 2.08
CA GLU A 204 13.54 13.68 2.96
C GLU A 204 14.10 15.10 2.91
N ARG A 205 15.41 15.25 2.73
CA ARG A 205 16.06 16.57 2.60
C ARG A 205 15.77 17.28 1.28
N LEU A 206 15.42 16.54 0.23
CA LEU A 206 15.17 17.09 -1.12
C LEU A 206 13.72 17.48 -1.34
N ILE A 207 12.79 16.97 -0.54
CA ILE A 207 11.36 17.23 -0.67
C ILE A 207 10.96 18.33 0.32
N PRO A 208 10.42 19.48 -0.13
CA PRO A 208 9.97 20.55 0.75
C PRO A 208 8.92 20.05 1.76
N ASP A 209 9.00 20.56 3.00
CA ASP A 209 8.14 20.12 4.11
C ASP A 209 6.64 20.20 3.83
N PHE A 210 6.19 21.21 3.10
CA PHE A 210 4.79 21.38 2.76
C PHE A 210 4.22 20.31 1.80
N LEU A 211 5.07 19.47 1.20
CA LEU A 211 4.67 18.36 0.35
C LEU A 211 4.46 17.06 1.13
N TRP A 212 4.95 17.00 2.36
CA TRP A 212 4.81 15.82 3.20
C TRP A 212 3.42 15.74 3.83
N ILE A 213 2.92 14.51 3.91
CA ILE A 213 1.62 14.20 4.50
C ILE A 213 1.82 13.14 5.56
N SER A 214 1.08 13.23 6.68
CA SER A 214 1.20 12.23 7.73
C SER A 214 0.62 10.88 7.34
N THR A 215 1.15 9.82 7.93
CA THR A 215 0.69 8.45 7.75
C THR A 215 -0.73 8.27 8.25
N GLU A 216 -1.09 8.87 9.38
CA GLU A 216 -2.41 8.80 10.01
C GLU A 216 -3.49 9.43 9.10
N TYR A 217 -3.21 10.64 8.60
CA TYR A 217 -4.11 11.32 7.67
C TYR A 217 -4.28 10.53 6.38
N THR A 218 -3.18 9.93 5.87
CA THR A 218 -3.18 9.08 4.69
C THR A 218 -4.04 7.83 4.91
N ALA A 219 -3.87 7.13 6.04
CA ALA A 219 -4.64 5.95 6.39
C ALA A 219 -6.13 6.26 6.52
N LYS A 220 -6.48 7.31 7.27
CA LYS A 220 -7.87 7.74 7.44
C LYS A 220 -8.55 8.05 6.11
N LEU A 221 -7.92 8.90 5.28
CA LEU A 221 -8.47 9.25 3.96
C LEU A 221 -8.64 8.03 3.05
N SER A 222 -7.72 7.06 3.14
CA SER A 222 -7.74 5.85 2.32
C SER A 222 -8.91 4.96 2.68
N LEU A 223 -9.14 4.73 3.96
CA LEU A 223 -10.27 3.93 4.45
C LEU A 223 -11.61 4.64 4.23
N ASP A 224 -11.68 5.95 4.47
CA ASP A 224 -12.87 6.76 4.11
C ASP A 224 -13.16 6.70 2.59
N GLY A 225 -12.10 6.64 1.79
CA GLY A 225 -12.21 6.47 0.33
C GLY A 225 -12.73 5.10 -0.05
N LEU A 226 -12.25 4.04 0.60
CA LEU A 226 -12.69 2.67 0.40
C LEU A 226 -14.17 2.51 0.77
N GLU A 227 -14.60 3.02 1.92
CA GLU A 227 -16.00 3.01 2.34
C GLU A 227 -16.92 3.71 1.34
N ARG A 228 -16.47 4.84 0.79
CA ARG A 228 -17.23 5.62 -0.22
C ARG A 228 -17.03 5.08 -1.65
N ASN A 229 -16.39 3.92 -1.81
CA ASN A 229 -16.10 3.32 -3.10
C ASN A 229 -15.42 4.29 -4.09
N LYS A 230 -14.46 5.08 -3.63
CA LYS A 230 -13.67 5.95 -4.50
C LYS A 230 -12.69 5.12 -5.32
N MET A 231 -12.58 5.40 -6.61
CA MET A 231 -11.62 4.71 -7.48
C MET A 231 -10.18 4.94 -7.02
N ARG A 232 -9.85 6.20 -6.69
CA ARG A 232 -8.49 6.61 -6.31
C ARG A 232 -8.53 7.62 -5.18
N VAL A 233 -7.64 7.44 -4.21
CA VAL A 233 -7.34 8.39 -3.15
C VAL A 233 -5.92 8.90 -3.34
N VAL A 234 -5.78 10.21 -3.49
CA VAL A 234 -4.48 10.90 -3.53
C VAL A 234 -4.48 11.87 -2.36
N PRO A 235 -3.79 11.53 -1.25
CA PRO A 235 -3.69 12.43 -0.11
C PRO A 235 -2.93 13.71 -0.46
N GLY A 236 -3.39 14.85 0.05
CA GLY A 236 -2.77 16.16 -0.16
C GLY A 236 -3.16 16.86 -1.47
N VAL A 237 -3.34 18.17 -1.37
CA VAL A 237 -3.76 19.00 -2.51
C VAL A 237 -2.66 19.07 -3.58
N THR A 238 -1.43 19.23 -3.16
CA THR A 238 -0.25 19.31 -4.05
C THR A 238 -0.02 17.99 -4.78
N SER A 239 -0.07 16.85 -4.08
CA SER A 239 0.05 15.52 -4.68
C SER A 239 -1.08 15.24 -5.67
N LYS A 240 -2.28 15.70 -5.36
CA LYS A 240 -3.44 15.58 -6.26
C LYS A 240 -3.25 16.41 -7.53
N ALA A 241 -2.80 17.66 -7.42
CA ALA A 241 -2.51 18.51 -8.57
C ALA A 241 -1.40 17.92 -9.45
N MET A 242 -0.32 17.41 -8.85
CA MET A 242 0.78 16.75 -9.56
C MET A 242 0.31 15.46 -10.25
N SER A 243 -0.53 14.66 -9.60
CA SER A 243 -1.08 13.43 -10.18
C SER A 243 -1.94 13.71 -11.41
N VAL A 244 -2.75 14.77 -11.38
CA VAL A 244 -3.55 15.20 -12.54
C VAL A 244 -2.62 15.71 -13.64
N ALA A 245 -1.67 16.61 -13.31
CA ALA A 245 -0.74 17.17 -14.28
C ALA A 245 0.09 16.08 -15.00
N SER A 246 0.61 15.09 -14.25
CA SER A 246 1.40 13.99 -14.83
C SER A 246 0.60 13.11 -15.79
N GLY A 247 -0.72 13.02 -15.63
CA GLY A 247 -1.60 12.27 -16.53
C GLY A 247 -1.79 12.91 -17.91
N TYR A 248 -1.62 14.23 -18.01
CA TYR A 248 -1.84 15.00 -19.24
C TYR A 248 -0.55 15.54 -19.86
N THR A 249 0.56 15.55 -19.14
CA THR A 249 1.84 16.03 -19.65
C THR A 249 2.54 14.97 -20.49
N PRO A 250 3.01 15.28 -21.72
CA PRO A 250 3.76 14.34 -22.53
C PRO A 250 4.96 13.74 -21.78
N ARG A 251 5.12 12.42 -21.87
CA ARG A 251 6.21 11.70 -21.18
C ARG A 251 7.60 12.20 -21.54
N SER A 252 7.78 12.70 -22.76
CA SER A 252 9.03 13.32 -23.24
C SER A 252 9.44 14.56 -22.42
N ILE A 253 8.49 15.27 -21.81
CA ILE A 253 8.74 16.44 -20.97
C ILE A 253 8.92 16.01 -19.51
N VAL A 254 8.08 15.11 -19.01
CA VAL A 254 8.09 14.68 -17.59
C VAL A 254 9.35 13.87 -17.27
N THR A 255 9.72 12.92 -18.13
CA THR A 255 10.80 11.98 -17.90
C THR A 255 12.16 12.62 -17.59
N PRO A 256 12.66 13.61 -18.35
CA PRO A 256 13.94 14.25 -18.04
C PRO A 256 13.91 15.07 -16.75
N ILE A 257 12.78 15.74 -16.44
CA ILE A 257 12.63 16.53 -15.21
C ILE A 257 12.66 15.64 -13.98
N VAL A 258 11.83 14.59 -13.99
CA VAL A 258 11.76 13.62 -12.89
C VAL A 258 13.07 12.86 -12.77
N GLY A 259 13.67 12.45 -13.88
CA GLY A 259 14.97 11.77 -13.90
C GLY A 259 16.09 12.59 -13.26
N ALA A 260 16.11 13.90 -13.45
CA ALA A 260 17.10 14.80 -12.83
C ALA A 260 16.94 14.85 -11.29
N VAL A 261 15.71 14.83 -10.78
CA VAL A 261 15.43 14.76 -9.34
C VAL A 261 15.88 13.42 -8.76
N TYR A 262 15.49 12.32 -9.39
CA TYR A 262 15.81 10.97 -8.90
C TYR A 262 17.30 10.60 -9.05
N LYS A 263 18.04 11.21 -9.99
CA LYS A 263 19.50 11.06 -10.08
C LYS A 263 20.20 11.51 -8.79
N LYS A 264 19.70 12.58 -8.15
CA LYS A 264 20.24 13.05 -6.86
C LYS A 264 19.92 12.10 -5.69
N LEU A 265 18.88 11.27 -5.82
CA LEU A 265 18.46 10.30 -4.80
C LEU A 265 19.26 8.98 -4.88
N GLY A 266 19.72 8.61 -6.06
CA GLY A 266 20.48 7.38 -6.29
C GLY A 266 21.97 7.45 -5.93
N GLY A 267 22.44 8.55 -5.34
CA GLY A 267 23.85 8.77 -5.01
C GLY A 267 24.69 8.87 -6.28
N GLY A 268 24.96 10.07 -6.77
CA GLY A 268 25.96 10.26 -7.82
C GLY A 268 27.37 10.03 -7.29
#